data_b8551a96cec5023fd3926faaf6a223e9
#
_entry.id   b8551a96cec5023fd3926faaf6a223e9
#
_cell.length_a   1.000
_cell.length_b   1.000
_cell.length_c   1.000
_cell.angle_alpha   90.00
_cell.angle_beta   90.00
_cell.angle_gamma   90.00
#
_symmetry.space_group_name_H-M   'P 1'
#
loop_
_entity.id
_entity.type
_entity.pdbx_description
1 polymer ?
#
loop_
_entity_poly.entity_id
_entity_poly.type
_entity_poly.pdbx_seq_one_letter_code
_entity_poly.pdbx_strand_id
1 'polypeptide(L)'
;ELENEVEGYHVHFFTEQFEELLDWYVDMFSLRKGPRGNIETTAWAPGQNLSFAGTQTERAATQGRAIDHIGFEVEDLKSFVEMMESRGVTFDLGYTEIASIELKIAFFTDPSGVRVELTEGFDKY
;
A
#
# COMPACT_ATOMS: atom_id res chain seq x y z
N GLU A 1 -17.79 4.66 -18.81
CA GLU A 1 -18.89 4.65 -17.82
C GLU A 1 -18.42 3.82 -16.63
N LEU A 2 -18.79 4.25 -15.41
CA LEU A 2 -18.56 3.47 -14.21
C LEU A 2 -19.59 2.33 -14.12
N GLU A 3 -19.22 1.21 -13.50
CA GLU A 3 -20.18 0.13 -13.21
C GLU A 3 -21.18 0.56 -12.12
N ASN A 4 -20.74 1.41 -11.20
CA ASN A 4 -21.54 2.01 -10.13
C ASN A 4 -21.44 3.54 -10.19
N GLU A 5 -22.36 4.25 -9.55
CA GLU A 5 -22.32 5.72 -9.47
C GLU A 5 -21.08 6.24 -8.75
N VAL A 6 -20.52 5.46 -7.84
CA VAL A 6 -19.30 5.77 -7.07
C VAL A 6 -18.39 4.55 -7.04
N GLU A 7 -17.13 4.75 -7.36
CA GLU A 7 -16.08 3.72 -7.27
C GLU A 7 -14.85 4.26 -6.54
N GLY A 8 -14.21 3.42 -5.73
CA GLY A 8 -12.89 3.70 -5.19
C GLY A 8 -11.87 3.72 -6.33
N TYR A 9 -10.96 4.71 -6.35
CA TYR A 9 -10.10 4.89 -7.51
C TYR A 9 -8.62 5.08 -7.18
N HIS A 10 -8.27 6.04 -6.32
CA HIS A 10 -6.86 6.31 -6.05
C HIS A 10 -6.56 6.73 -4.61
N VAL A 11 -5.29 6.53 -4.24
CA VAL A 11 -4.66 7.10 -3.04
C VAL A 11 -3.54 8.03 -3.48
N HIS A 12 -3.38 9.17 -2.84
CA HIS A 12 -2.36 10.16 -3.15
C HIS A 12 -1.39 10.32 -1.98
N PHE A 13 -0.11 10.02 -2.23
CA PHE A 13 0.99 10.18 -1.29
C PHE A 13 1.69 11.52 -1.52
N PHE A 14 1.98 12.23 -0.44
CA PHE A 14 2.77 13.46 -0.47
C PHE A 14 3.99 13.31 0.42
N THR A 15 5.18 13.39 -0.17
CA THR A 15 6.46 13.36 0.54
C THR A 15 7.53 14.11 -0.26
N GLU A 16 8.63 14.50 0.37
CA GLU A 16 9.76 15.10 -0.35
C GLU A 16 10.40 14.11 -1.34
N GLN A 17 10.52 12.84 -0.94
CA GLN A 17 11.10 11.76 -1.74
C GLN A 17 10.03 10.97 -2.49
N PHE A 18 9.14 11.66 -3.20
CA PHE A 18 7.99 11.02 -3.85
C PHE A 18 8.36 10.11 -5.03
N GLU A 19 9.45 10.39 -5.75
CA GLU A 19 9.91 9.54 -6.85
C GLU A 19 10.51 8.23 -6.32
N GLU A 20 11.33 8.30 -5.27
CA GLU A 20 11.89 7.13 -4.60
C GLU A 20 10.79 6.29 -3.94
N LEU A 21 9.76 6.93 -3.37
CA LEU A 21 8.62 6.23 -2.79
C LEU A 21 7.80 5.51 -3.87
N LEU A 22 7.56 6.16 -5.01
CA LEU A 22 6.92 5.52 -6.16
C LEU A 22 7.69 4.28 -6.62
N ASP A 23 9.01 4.40 -6.79
CA ASP A 23 9.84 3.28 -7.23
C ASP A 23 9.86 2.16 -6.17
N TRP A 24 9.87 2.50 -4.90
CA TRP A 24 9.76 1.53 -3.80
C TRP A 24 8.46 0.71 -3.87
N TYR A 25 7.30 1.37 -4.08
CA TYR A 25 6.02 0.67 -4.22
C TYR A 25 5.99 -0.20 -5.49
N VAL A 26 6.51 0.31 -6.60
CA VAL A 26 6.61 -0.45 -7.86
C VAL A 26 7.41 -1.73 -7.64
N ASP A 27 8.57 -1.63 -7.00
CA ASP A 27 9.47 -2.78 -6.79
C ASP A 27 8.93 -3.77 -5.76
N MET A 28 8.39 -3.28 -4.62
CA MET A 28 7.90 -4.15 -3.55
C MET A 28 6.62 -4.90 -3.92
N PHE A 29 5.71 -4.21 -4.59
CA PHE A 29 4.38 -4.74 -4.90
C PHE A 29 4.23 -5.17 -6.37
N SER A 30 5.31 -5.13 -7.15
CA SER A 30 5.32 -5.44 -8.59
C SER A 30 4.25 -4.66 -9.37
N LEU A 31 4.09 -3.37 -9.04
CA LEU A 31 3.08 -2.52 -9.65
C LEU A 31 3.50 -2.10 -11.06
N ARG A 32 2.51 -1.81 -11.89
CA ARG A 32 2.74 -1.24 -13.21
C ARG A 32 2.91 0.29 -13.12
N LYS A 33 4.14 0.78 -13.24
CA LYS A 33 4.42 2.22 -13.36
C LYS A 33 3.85 2.77 -14.67
N GLY A 34 3.18 3.92 -14.62
CA GLY A 34 2.63 4.55 -15.80
C GLY A 34 1.64 5.66 -15.46
N PRO A 35 1.39 6.59 -16.40
CA PRO A 35 0.62 7.79 -16.15
C PRO A 35 -0.87 7.52 -15.88
N ARG A 36 -1.48 8.46 -15.18
CA ARG A 36 -2.92 8.61 -15.04
C ARG A 36 -3.35 9.93 -15.67
N GLY A 37 -3.80 9.89 -16.91
CA GLY A 37 -4.00 11.11 -17.69
C GLY A 37 -2.69 11.89 -17.84
N ASN A 38 -2.65 13.12 -17.38
CA ASN A 38 -1.47 13.98 -17.41
C ASN A 38 -0.60 13.88 -16.13
N ILE A 39 -0.90 12.95 -15.23
CA ILE A 39 -0.14 12.72 -13.99
C ILE A 39 0.84 11.59 -14.25
N GLU A 40 2.14 11.93 -14.29
CA GLU A 40 3.23 11.00 -14.64
C GLU A 40 3.68 10.11 -13.48
N THR A 41 3.63 10.65 -12.24
CA THR A 41 4.16 9.99 -11.04
C THR A 41 3.11 9.08 -10.38
N THR A 42 2.76 8.00 -11.07
CA THR A 42 1.74 7.05 -10.62
C THR A 42 2.13 5.60 -10.90
N ALA A 43 1.52 4.69 -10.12
CA ALA A 43 1.57 3.25 -10.34
C ALA A 43 0.18 2.63 -10.18
N TRP A 44 -0.03 1.49 -10.82
CA TRP A 44 -1.30 0.79 -10.88
C TRP A 44 -1.22 -0.55 -10.17
N ALA A 45 -2.01 -0.70 -9.12
CA ALA A 45 -2.42 -1.98 -8.56
C ALA A 45 -3.79 -2.36 -9.17
N PRO A 46 -4.17 -3.65 -9.20
CA PRO A 46 -5.53 -4.03 -9.57
C PRO A 46 -6.56 -3.27 -8.71
N GLY A 47 -7.49 -2.58 -9.36
CA GLY A 47 -8.56 -1.81 -8.69
C GLY A 47 -8.14 -0.48 -8.06
N GLN A 48 -6.85 -0.10 -8.06
CA GLN A 48 -6.40 1.13 -7.41
C GLN A 48 -5.22 1.79 -8.13
N ASN A 49 -5.25 3.11 -8.22
CA ASN A 49 -4.09 3.91 -8.62
C ASN A 49 -3.40 4.51 -7.38
N LEU A 50 -2.09 4.42 -7.33
CA LEU A 50 -1.25 5.12 -6.36
C LEU A 50 -0.59 6.30 -7.06
N SER A 51 -0.88 7.51 -6.61
CA SER A 51 -0.30 8.76 -7.12
C SER A 51 0.67 9.34 -6.11
N PHE A 52 1.74 9.94 -6.58
CA PHE A 52 2.82 10.45 -5.73
C PHE A 52 3.17 11.88 -6.13
N ALA A 53 3.29 12.78 -5.16
CA ALA A 53 3.69 14.16 -5.41
C ALA A 53 4.57 14.71 -4.29
N GLY A 54 5.40 15.70 -4.66
CA GLY A 54 6.31 16.36 -3.74
C GLY A 54 5.62 17.31 -2.78
N THR A 55 6.14 17.38 -1.57
CA THR A 55 5.80 18.41 -0.59
C THR A 55 7.00 18.72 0.28
N GLN A 56 7.13 19.96 0.71
CA GLN A 56 8.12 20.40 1.71
C GLN A 56 7.50 20.56 3.10
N THR A 57 6.21 20.32 3.24
CA THR A 57 5.53 20.37 4.54
C THR A 57 5.79 19.06 5.29
N GLU A 58 6.25 19.14 6.52
CA GLU A 58 6.44 18.00 7.40
C GLU A 58 5.15 17.15 7.48
N ARG A 59 5.30 15.84 7.41
CA ARG A 59 4.21 14.86 7.48
C ARG A 59 4.30 14.06 8.77
N ALA A 60 3.14 13.83 9.38
CA ALA A 60 3.00 12.89 10.47
C ALA A 60 2.63 11.50 9.94
N ALA A 61 3.17 10.45 10.58
CA ALA A 61 2.77 9.07 10.30
C ALA A 61 1.26 8.88 10.41
N THR A 62 0.69 7.95 9.66
CA THR A 62 -0.78 7.77 9.59
C THR A 62 -1.34 6.96 10.76
N GLN A 63 -0.54 6.10 11.40
CA GLN A 63 -0.98 5.28 12.52
C GLN A 63 -1.64 6.12 13.62
N GLY A 64 -2.85 5.74 14.02
CA GLY A 64 -3.63 6.45 15.04
C GLY A 64 -4.29 7.75 14.55
N ARG A 65 -4.32 8.00 13.24
CA ARG A 65 -4.98 9.14 12.61
C ARG A 65 -6.38 8.77 12.11
N ALA A 66 -7.14 9.75 11.62
CA ALA A 66 -8.48 9.55 11.07
C ALA A 66 -8.48 8.57 9.87
N ILE A 67 -7.41 8.59 9.06
CA ILE A 67 -7.06 7.49 8.15
C ILE A 67 -5.80 6.87 8.72
N ASP A 68 -5.95 5.70 9.30
CA ASP A 68 -4.87 5.01 10.03
C ASP A 68 -3.93 4.27 9.09
N HIS A 69 -4.47 3.50 8.15
CA HIS A 69 -3.71 2.67 7.21
C HIS A 69 -4.42 2.51 5.87
N ILE A 70 -3.68 2.02 4.90
CA ILE A 70 -4.18 1.50 3.62
C ILE A 70 -3.92 0.00 3.58
N GLY A 71 -4.78 -0.76 2.92
CA GLY A 71 -4.69 -2.21 2.84
C GLY A 71 -4.44 -2.73 1.44
N PHE A 72 -3.68 -3.83 1.34
CA PHE A 72 -3.50 -4.61 0.12
C PHE A 72 -3.74 -6.08 0.42
N GLU A 73 -4.58 -6.73 -0.38
CA GLU A 73 -4.72 -8.17 -0.37
C GLU A 73 -3.61 -8.80 -1.19
N VAL A 74 -2.95 -9.84 -0.66
CA VAL A 74 -1.90 -10.59 -1.33
C VAL A 74 -2.22 -12.08 -1.34
N GLU A 75 -1.74 -12.80 -2.34
CA GLU A 75 -2.10 -14.20 -2.57
C GLU A 75 -1.45 -15.16 -1.56
N ASP A 76 -0.20 -14.91 -1.16
CA ASP A 76 0.58 -15.68 -0.18
C ASP A 76 1.27 -14.71 0.77
N LEU A 77 0.58 -14.34 1.85
CA LEU A 77 1.07 -13.34 2.79
C LEU A 77 2.36 -13.76 3.47
N LYS A 78 2.53 -15.03 3.80
CA LYS A 78 3.74 -15.50 4.47
C LYS A 78 4.98 -15.31 3.61
N SER A 79 4.94 -15.78 2.38
CA SER A 79 6.05 -15.62 1.43
C SER A 79 6.29 -14.14 1.09
N PHE A 80 5.22 -13.34 1.03
CA PHE A 80 5.33 -11.91 0.76
C PHE A 80 6.03 -11.15 1.89
N VAL A 81 5.70 -11.44 3.15
CA VAL A 81 6.36 -10.88 4.34
C VAL A 81 7.84 -11.28 4.35
N GLU A 82 8.17 -12.56 4.14
CA GLU A 82 9.55 -13.04 4.08
C GLU A 82 10.36 -12.33 2.97
N MET A 83 9.77 -12.12 1.81
CA MET A 83 10.39 -11.37 0.71
C MET A 83 10.67 -9.91 1.11
N MET A 84 9.70 -9.22 1.70
CA MET A 84 9.85 -7.83 2.13
C MET A 84 10.91 -7.69 3.22
N GLU A 85 10.94 -8.60 4.21
CA GLU A 85 11.97 -8.65 5.27
C GLU A 85 13.35 -8.86 4.67
N SER A 86 13.49 -9.73 3.67
CA SER A 86 14.76 -9.97 2.96
C SER A 86 15.28 -8.72 2.22
N ARG A 87 14.39 -7.78 1.91
CA ARG A 87 14.70 -6.48 1.30
C ARG A 87 14.83 -5.34 2.32
N GLY A 88 14.84 -5.66 3.61
CA GLY A 88 15.10 -4.71 4.69
C GLY A 88 13.87 -4.03 5.28
N VAL A 89 12.66 -4.46 4.95
CA VAL A 89 11.43 -3.94 5.59
C VAL A 89 11.28 -4.55 6.97
N THR A 90 11.00 -3.71 7.96
CA THR A 90 10.67 -4.13 9.33
C THR A 90 9.15 -4.04 9.51
N PHE A 91 8.55 -5.12 9.98
CA PHE A 91 7.11 -5.17 10.26
C PHE A 91 6.81 -4.71 11.69
N ASP A 92 5.78 -3.88 11.86
CA ASP A 92 5.21 -3.50 13.15
C ASP A 92 4.44 -4.69 13.77
N LEU A 93 3.76 -5.46 12.90
CA LEU A 93 3.18 -6.76 13.18
C LEU A 93 3.54 -7.70 12.02
N GLY A 94 4.35 -8.72 12.28
CA GLY A 94 4.69 -9.73 11.29
C GLY A 94 3.51 -10.62 10.91
N TYR A 95 3.76 -11.62 10.07
CA TYR A 95 2.73 -12.58 9.68
C TYR A 95 1.95 -13.12 10.88
N THR A 96 0.64 -12.95 10.87
CA THR A 96 -0.26 -13.35 11.96
C THR A 96 -1.54 -13.96 11.40
N GLU A 97 -1.92 -15.11 11.92
CA GLU A 97 -3.18 -15.77 11.57
C GLU A 97 -4.27 -15.45 12.59
N ILE A 98 -5.46 -15.06 12.11
CA ILE A 98 -6.65 -14.85 12.93
C ILE A 98 -7.63 -15.97 12.60
N ALA A 99 -7.45 -17.12 13.24
CA ALA A 99 -8.19 -18.35 12.93
C ALA A 99 -9.71 -18.20 13.05
N SER A 100 -10.19 -17.33 13.95
CA SER A 100 -11.63 -17.13 14.17
C SER A 100 -12.38 -16.54 12.96
N ILE A 101 -11.66 -15.89 12.05
CA ILE A 101 -12.20 -15.28 10.83
C ILE A 101 -11.46 -15.71 9.57
N GLU A 102 -10.59 -16.71 9.68
CA GLU A 102 -9.79 -17.27 8.57
C GLU A 102 -8.98 -16.21 7.80
N LEU A 103 -8.56 -15.15 8.49
CA LEU A 103 -7.80 -14.04 7.94
C LEU A 103 -6.34 -14.11 8.38
N LYS A 104 -5.43 -13.75 7.49
CA LYS A 104 -4.02 -13.54 7.80
C LYS A 104 -3.70 -12.07 7.59
N ILE A 105 -2.91 -11.49 8.48
CA ILE A 105 -2.56 -10.07 8.47
C ILE A 105 -1.08 -9.83 8.75
N ALA A 106 -0.57 -8.72 8.26
CA ALA A 106 0.71 -8.13 8.66
C ALA A 106 0.62 -6.61 8.53
N PHE A 107 1.39 -5.88 9.35
CA PHE A 107 1.46 -4.42 9.30
C PHE A 107 2.89 -3.94 9.23
N PHE A 108 3.15 -2.96 8.41
CA PHE A 108 4.42 -2.22 8.38
C PHE A 108 4.16 -0.74 8.13
N THR A 109 5.18 0.09 8.36
CA THR A 109 5.15 1.52 8.01
C THR A 109 6.06 1.72 6.80
N ASP A 110 5.55 2.36 5.74
CA ASP A 110 6.31 2.64 4.53
C ASP A 110 7.38 3.72 4.77
N PRO A 111 8.31 3.95 3.82
CA PRO A 111 9.36 4.97 4.00
C PRO A 111 8.85 6.40 4.22
N SER A 112 7.60 6.71 3.88
CA SER A 112 7.00 8.03 4.06
C SER A 112 6.21 8.20 5.38
N GLY A 113 6.04 7.12 6.15
CA GLY A 113 5.26 7.12 7.39
C GLY A 113 3.81 6.67 7.23
N VAL A 114 3.41 6.15 6.07
CA VAL A 114 2.09 5.56 5.87
C VAL A 114 2.08 4.14 6.43
N ARG A 115 1.13 3.86 7.33
CA ARG A 115 0.88 2.50 7.81
C ARG A 115 0.19 1.70 6.72
N VAL A 116 0.69 0.49 6.48
CA VAL A 116 0.16 -0.42 5.46
C VAL A 116 -0.22 -1.74 6.11
N GLU A 117 -1.42 -2.20 5.82
CA GLU A 117 -1.90 -3.55 6.15
C GLU A 117 -1.77 -4.45 4.92
N LEU A 118 -1.21 -5.62 5.12
CA LEU A 118 -1.26 -6.71 4.16
C LEU A 118 -2.21 -7.78 4.67
N THR A 119 -3.08 -8.29 3.81
CA THR A 119 -4.05 -9.32 4.16
C THR A 119 -4.01 -10.48 3.17
N GLU A 120 -4.43 -11.65 3.63
CA GLU A 120 -4.75 -12.80 2.80
C GLU A 120 -6.04 -13.42 3.34
N GLY A 121 -7.07 -13.51 2.49
CA GLY A 121 -8.35 -14.12 2.83
C GLY A 121 -9.57 -13.21 2.68
N PHE A 122 -9.39 -11.92 2.35
CA PHE A 122 -10.52 -11.02 2.07
C PHE A 122 -11.19 -11.24 0.71
N ASP A 123 -10.55 -11.92 -0.20
CA ASP A 123 -11.11 -12.32 -1.49
C ASP A 123 -12.34 -13.26 -1.38
N LYS A 124 -12.66 -13.70 -0.15
CA LYS A 124 -13.80 -14.55 0.17
C LYS A 124 -15.08 -13.78 0.56
N TYR A 125 -15.01 -12.44 0.69
CA TYR A 125 -16.12 -11.60 1.14
C TYR A 125 -16.72 -10.75 0.03
#